data_8bfa2c5493dbdd0133985a62c0e53ccf
#
_entry.id   8bfa2c5493dbdd0133985a62c0e53ccf
#
_cell.length_a   1.000
_cell.length_b   1.000
_cell.length_c   1.000
_cell.angle_alpha   90.00
_cell.angle_beta   90.00
_cell.angle_gamma   90.00
#
_symmetry.space_group_name_H-M   'P 1'
#
loop_
_entity.id
_entity.type
_entity.pdbx_description
1 polymer ?
#
loop_
_entity_poly.entity_id
_entity_poly.type
_entity_poly.pdbx_seq_one_letter_code
_entity_poly.pdbx_strand_id
1 'polypeptide(L)'
;LELGAHVAITSRDLEKLKNTAAELETETGGKCLSIQCDVRHYDQVDNMLQEVLKAFDKVDVLLNNAAGNFISPTERLSANAFDTVIDIVLKGTKNCTLAFGKHWIDTKQKSATVLNIVTTYAWTGSAYVVPSATAKAGVLAMTRSLAVEWATYGIRTNAIAPGPFPTKGAWDRLLPGDLAEK
;
A
#
# COMPACT_ATOMS: atom_id res chain seq x y z
N LEU A 1 14.89 -3.57 7.70
CA LEU A 1 15.69 -4.73 8.15
C LEU A 1 17.09 -4.29 8.60
N GLU A 2 17.89 -3.64 7.79
CA GLU A 2 19.24 -3.17 8.12
C GLU A 2 19.31 -2.32 9.41
N LEU A 3 18.27 -1.56 9.71
CA LEU A 3 18.16 -0.73 10.90
C LEU A 3 17.51 -1.45 12.11
N GLY A 4 17.38 -2.79 12.04
CA GLY A 4 16.86 -3.60 13.13
C GLY A 4 15.33 -3.73 13.19
N ALA A 5 14.60 -3.28 12.18
CA ALA A 5 13.17 -3.52 12.10
C ALA A 5 12.85 -4.96 11.69
N HIS A 6 11.81 -5.55 12.26
CA HIS A 6 11.17 -6.74 11.69
C HIS A 6 10.16 -6.29 10.64
N VAL A 7 10.11 -6.98 9.51
CA VAL A 7 9.27 -6.59 8.38
C VAL A 7 8.35 -7.74 7.96
N ALA A 8 7.08 -7.45 7.75
CA ALA A 8 6.16 -8.34 7.05
C ALA A 8 5.90 -7.76 5.65
N ILE A 9 6.07 -8.59 4.64
CA ILE A 9 5.74 -8.25 3.25
C ILE A 9 4.53 -9.04 2.78
N THR A 10 3.68 -8.41 1.99
CA THR A 10 2.45 -9.04 1.53
C THR A 10 2.19 -8.79 0.04
N SER A 11 1.70 -9.80 -0.63
CA SER A 11 1.15 -9.74 -1.99
C SER A 11 0.26 -10.96 -2.26
N ARG A 12 -0.30 -11.03 -3.47
CA ARG A 12 -1.12 -12.17 -3.91
C ARG A 12 -0.29 -13.39 -4.32
N ASP A 13 0.99 -13.20 -4.63
CA ASP A 13 1.91 -14.25 -5.08
C ASP A 13 2.84 -14.66 -3.93
N LEU A 14 2.52 -15.78 -3.31
CA LEU A 14 3.27 -16.29 -2.15
C LEU A 14 4.68 -16.73 -2.49
N GLU A 15 4.90 -17.36 -3.66
CA GLU A 15 6.22 -17.85 -4.03
C GLU A 15 7.19 -16.69 -4.27
N LYS A 16 6.70 -15.65 -4.96
CA LYS A 16 7.48 -14.42 -5.12
C LYS A 16 7.81 -13.76 -3.78
N LEU A 17 6.85 -13.74 -2.84
CA LEU A 17 7.09 -13.19 -1.49
C LEU A 17 8.16 -13.95 -0.74
N LYS A 18 8.11 -15.30 -0.76
CA LYS A 18 9.09 -16.14 -0.07
C LYS A 18 10.50 -15.90 -0.62
N ASN A 19 10.64 -15.83 -1.94
CA ASN A 19 11.93 -15.57 -2.57
C ASN A 19 12.47 -14.18 -2.16
N THR A 20 11.62 -13.14 -2.24
CA THR A 20 11.99 -11.79 -1.83
C THR A 20 12.35 -11.71 -0.33
N ALA A 21 11.61 -12.42 0.54
CA ALA A 21 11.94 -12.44 1.96
C ALA A 21 13.28 -13.10 2.23
N ALA A 22 13.56 -14.24 1.58
CA ALA A 22 14.83 -14.94 1.71
C ALA A 22 16.02 -14.09 1.21
N GLU A 23 15.86 -13.37 0.10
CA GLU A 23 16.85 -12.42 -0.40
C GLU A 23 17.12 -11.33 0.64
N LEU A 24 16.07 -10.67 1.14
CA LEU A 24 16.17 -9.60 2.15
C LEU A 24 16.81 -10.07 3.45
N GLU A 25 16.46 -11.25 3.94
CA GLU A 25 17.06 -11.85 5.14
C GLU A 25 18.54 -12.17 4.94
N THR A 26 18.89 -12.68 3.76
CA THR A 26 20.28 -12.97 3.40
C THR A 26 21.14 -11.70 3.33
N GLU A 27 20.61 -10.64 2.72
CA GLU A 27 21.33 -9.38 2.54
C GLU A 27 21.48 -8.59 3.85
N THR A 28 20.48 -8.63 4.72
CA THR A 28 20.41 -7.74 5.88
C THR A 28 20.62 -8.43 7.23
N GLY A 29 20.50 -9.75 7.29
CA GLY A 29 20.46 -10.52 8.55
C GLY A 29 19.21 -10.27 9.38
N GLY A 30 18.25 -9.49 8.88
CA GLY A 30 17.00 -9.16 9.56
C GLY A 30 15.93 -10.24 9.37
N LYS A 31 14.76 -10.08 10.01
CA LYS A 31 13.64 -11.02 9.92
C LYS A 31 12.54 -10.48 9.01
N CYS A 32 12.21 -11.22 7.96
CA CYS A 32 11.19 -10.85 6.97
C CYS A 32 10.10 -11.92 6.87
N LEU A 33 8.88 -11.59 7.28
CA LEU A 33 7.73 -12.49 7.21
C LEU A 33 6.99 -12.32 5.88
N SER A 34 6.70 -13.42 5.19
CA SER A 34 5.93 -13.44 3.94
C SER A 34 4.50 -13.88 4.21
N ILE A 35 3.51 -13.05 3.88
CA ILE A 35 2.09 -13.38 4.06
C ILE A 35 1.33 -13.14 2.76
N GLN A 36 0.66 -14.17 2.25
CA GLN A 36 -0.22 -14.01 1.10
C GLN A 36 -1.49 -13.24 1.50
N CYS A 37 -1.77 -12.16 0.80
CA CYS A 37 -2.96 -11.35 1.03
C CYS A 37 -3.35 -10.57 -0.23
N ASP A 38 -4.64 -10.61 -0.56
CA ASP A 38 -5.26 -9.66 -1.47
C ASP A 38 -5.95 -8.58 -0.64
N VAL A 39 -5.39 -7.39 -0.63
CA VAL A 39 -5.88 -6.25 0.17
C VAL A 39 -7.32 -5.82 -0.15
N ARG A 40 -7.87 -6.27 -1.29
CA ARG A 40 -9.27 -6.02 -1.65
C ARG A 40 -10.26 -6.73 -0.72
N HIS A 41 -9.83 -7.80 -0.04
CA HIS A 41 -10.63 -8.65 0.84
C HIS A 41 -10.28 -8.38 2.30
N TYR A 42 -11.24 -7.85 3.07
CA TYR A 42 -11.00 -7.44 4.45
C TYR A 42 -10.66 -8.61 5.38
N ASP A 43 -11.28 -9.77 5.15
CA ASP A 43 -11.00 -11.01 5.87
C ASP A 43 -9.55 -11.48 5.72
N GLN A 44 -8.99 -11.37 4.50
CA GLN A 44 -7.58 -11.67 4.26
C GLN A 44 -6.65 -10.67 4.94
N VAL A 45 -7.03 -9.39 4.98
CA VAL A 45 -6.27 -8.35 5.69
C VAL A 45 -6.29 -8.60 7.20
N ASP A 46 -7.43 -8.99 7.76
CA ASP A 46 -7.53 -9.32 9.18
C ASP A 46 -6.68 -10.54 9.53
N ASN A 47 -6.74 -11.61 8.74
CA ASN A 47 -5.87 -12.78 8.88
C ASN A 47 -4.38 -12.40 8.80
N MET A 48 -4.00 -11.56 7.84
CA MET A 48 -2.63 -11.04 7.73
C MET A 48 -2.19 -10.33 9.00
N LEU A 49 -3.02 -9.46 9.57
CA LEU A 49 -2.73 -8.79 10.84
C LEU A 49 -2.49 -9.81 11.97
N GLN A 50 -3.36 -10.83 12.09
CA GLN A 50 -3.20 -11.86 13.13
C GLN A 50 -1.89 -12.65 12.97
N GLU A 51 -1.50 -13.00 11.75
CA GLU A 51 -0.23 -13.67 11.49
C GLU A 51 0.98 -12.79 11.86
N VAL A 52 0.93 -11.49 11.55
CA VAL A 52 1.99 -10.55 11.94
C VAL A 52 2.08 -10.43 13.46
N LEU A 53 0.95 -10.29 14.15
CA LEU A 53 0.91 -10.21 15.62
C LEU A 53 1.45 -11.48 16.27
N LYS A 54 1.11 -12.66 15.74
CA LYS A 54 1.65 -13.94 16.22
C LYS A 54 3.16 -14.06 16.06
N ALA A 55 3.73 -13.45 15.01
CA ALA A 55 5.16 -13.52 14.72
C ALA A 55 6.00 -12.46 15.44
N PHE A 56 5.43 -11.27 15.68
CA PHE A 56 6.16 -10.08 16.15
C PHE A 56 5.55 -9.42 17.39
N ASP A 57 4.49 -9.96 17.97
CA ASP A 57 3.71 -9.46 19.12
C ASP A 57 3.01 -8.12 18.88
N LYS A 58 3.58 -7.24 18.08
CA LYS A 58 3.06 -5.89 17.78
C LYS A 58 3.37 -5.46 16.36
N VAL A 59 2.67 -4.43 15.93
CA VAL A 59 2.98 -3.69 14.71
C VAL A 59 3.10 -2.21 15.03
N ASP A 60 4.19 -1.58 14.67
CA ASP A 60 4.42 -0.14 14.92
C ASP A 60 4.14 0.71 13.68
N VAL A 61 4.29 0.14 12.49
CA VAL A 61 4.17 0.86 11.22
C VAL A 61 3.39 0.04 10.20
N LEU A 62 2.41 0.66 9.58
CA LEU A 62 1.72 0.16 8.39
C LEU A 62 2.13 0.99 7.18
N LEU A 63 2.74 0.34 6.17
CA LEU A 63 3.03 0.94 4.87
C LEU A 63 2.03 0.44 3.83
N ASN A 64 1.12 1.30 3.39
CA ASN A 64 0.18 1.03 2.31
C ASN A 64 0.83 1.35 0.95
N ASN A 65 1.47 0.34 0.37
CA ASN A 65 2.16 0.44 -0.92
C ASN A 65 1.44 -0.33 -2.04
N ALA A 66 0.50 -1.23 -1.72
CA ALA A 66 -0.23 -2.00 -2.73
C ALA A 66 -0.94 -1.06 -3.72
N ALA A 67 -0.67 -1.25 -5.00
CA ALA A 67 -1.20 -0.41 -6.07
C ALA A 67 -1.39 -1.20 -7.36
N GLY A 68 -2.18 -0.64 -8.26
CA GLY A 68 -2.35 -1.06 -9.64
C GLY A 68 -2.72 0.16 -10.47
N ASN A 69 -2.13 0.28 -11.65
CA ASN A 69 -2.43 1.35 -12.60
C ASN A 69 -2.18 0.86 -14.02
N PHE A 70 -2.80 1.52 -14.97
CA PHE A 70 -2.57 1.38 -16.40
C PHE A 70 -2.90 2.70 -17.10
N ILE A 71 -2.37 2.91 -18.29
CA ILE A 71 -2.66 4.08 -19.12
C ILE A 71 -3.77 3.72 -20.11
N SER A 72 -4.85 4.47 -20.11
CA SER A 72 -5.93 4.35 -21.09
C SER A 72 -6.74 5.63 -21.20
N PRO A 73 -7.19 6.01 -22.41
CA PRO A 73 -8.25 7.01 -22.57
C PRO A 73 -9.48 6.61 -21.76
N THR A 74 -10.04 7.54 -21.00
CA THR A 74 -11.12 7.25 -20.05
C THR A 74 -12.38 6.71 -20.75
N GLU A 75 -12.71 7.20 -21.94
CA GLU A 75 -13.86 6.75 -22.73
C GLU A 75 -13.74 5.30 -23.24
N ARG A 76 -12.54 4.71 -23.16
CA ARG A 76 -12.28 3.31 -23.54
C ARG A 76 -12.27 2.35 -22.37
N LEU A 77 -12.39 2.87 -21.14
CA LEU A 77 -12.38 2.04 -19.94
C LEU A 77 -13.72 1.30 -19.79
N SER A 78 -13.66 0.02 -19.51
CA SER A 78 -14.82 -0.67 -18.94
C SER A 78 -15.02 -0.25 -17.48
N ALA A 79 -16.26 -0.33 -16.99
CA ALA A 79 -16.56 -0.09 -15.59
C ALA A 79 -15.67 -0.96 -14.66
N ASN A 80 -15.54 -2.25 -14.99
CA ASN A 80 -14.69 -3.18 -14.22
C ASN A 80 -13.20 -2.79 -14.20
N ALA A 81 -12.68 -2.20 -15.29
CA ALA A 81 -11.29 -1.74 -15.31
C ALA A 81 -11.08 -0.57 -14.35
N PHE A 82 -12.03 0.38 -14.30
CA PHE A 82 -12.02 1.48 -13.34
C PHE A 82 -12.12 0.94 -11.90
N ASP A 83 -13.13 0.11 -11.62
CA ASP A 83 -13.40 -0.45 -10.31
C ASP A 83 -12.22 -1.28 -9.76
N THR A 84 -11.53 -2.03 -10.63
CA THR A 84 -10.34 -2.79 -10.24
C THR A 84 -9.25 -1.90 -9.62
N VAL A 85 -9.00 -0.73 -10.18
CA VAL A 85 -8.02 0.20 -9.63
C VAL A 85 -8.50 0.79 -8.30
N ILE A 86 -9.78 1.18 -8.22
CA ILE A 86 -10.38 1.65 -6.97
C ILE A 86 -10.29 0.59 -5.88
N ASP A 87 -10.63 -0.66 -6.20
CA ASP A 87 -10.61 -1.77 -5.24
C ASP A 87 -9.20 -2.05 -4.70
N ILE A 88 -8.19 -2.06 -5.55
CA ILE A 88 -6.81 -2.29 -5.12
C ILE A 88 -6.27 -1.10 -4.32
N VAL A 89 -6.39 0.11 -4.89
CA VAL A 89 -5.66 1.28 -4.39
C VAL A 89 -6.40 1.95 -3.22
N LEU A 90 -7.68 2.25 -3.37
CA LEU A 90 -8.44 2.96 -2.35
C LEU A 90 -9.02 2.00 -1.31
N LYS A 91 -9.77 1.00 -1.76
CA LYS A 91 -10.41 0.04 -0.86
C LYS A 91 -9.38 -0.83 -0.14
N GLY A 92 -8.31 -1.26 -0.83
CA GLY A 92 -7.21 -2.01 -0.22
C GLY A 92 -6.51 -1.20 0.88
N THR A 93 -6.14 0.06 0.59
CA THR A 93 -5.58 0.98 1.60
C THR A 93 -6.53 1.18 2.77
N LYS A 94 -7.84 1.39 2.51
CA LYS A 94 -8.86 1.51 3.55
C LYS A 94 -8.95 0.23 4.40
N ASN A 95 -8.96 -0.95 3.79
CA ASN A 95 -9.05 -2.22 4.51
C ASN A 95 -7.88 -2.40 5.48
N CYS A 96 -6.64 -2.22 5.00
CA CYS A 96 -5.45 -2.33 5.84
C CYS A 96 -5.47 -1.27 6.96
N THR A 97 -5.73 -0.01 6.62
CA THR A 97 -5.74 1.07 7.60
C THR A 97 -6.78 0.85 8.70
N LEU A 98 -7.98 0.38 8.36
CA LEU A 98 -9.02 0.10 9.34
C LEU A 98 -8.69 -1.10 10.24
N ALA A 99 -8.18 -2.20 9.68
CA ALA A 99 -7.84 -3.38 10.47
C ALA A 99 -6.74 -3.05 11.50
N PHE A 100 -5.65 -2.44 11.05
CA PHE A 100 -4.54 -2.07 11.92
C PHE A 100 -4.92 -0.95 12.89
N GLY A 101 -5.64 0.08 12.43
CA GLY A 101 -6.07 1.18 13.28
C GLY A 101 -7.00 0.75 14.41
N LYS A 102 -7.97 -0.11 14.14
CA LYS A 102 -8.83 -0.70 15.19
C LYS A 102 -8.00 -1.46 16.21
N HIS A 103 -7.10 -2.33 15.75
CA HIS A 103 -6.22 -3.07 16.64
C HIS A 103 -5.42 -2.14 17.56
N TRP A 104 -4.77 -1.11 17.05
CA TRP A 104 -3.99 -0.16 17.84
C TRP A 104 -4.85 0.60 18.87
N ILE A 105 -6.07 1.00 18.48
CA ILE A 105 -7.01 1.69 19.38
C ILE A 105 -7.50 0.75 20.48
N ASP A 106 -7.93 -0.47 20.12
CA ASP A 106 -8.48 -1.45 21.06
C ASP A 106 -7.43 -1.93 22.08
N THR A 107 -6.20 -2.11 21.63
CA THR A 107 -5.07 -2.51 22.49
C THR A 107 -4.41 -1.33 23.21
N LYS A 108 -4.87 -0.10 22.96
CA LYS A 108 -4.31 1.13 23.53
C LYS A 108 -2.80 1.26 23.27
N GLN A 109 -2.35 0.84 22.10
CA GLN A 109 -0.95 1.00 21.71
C GLN A 109 -0.58 2.49 21.65
N LYS A 110 0.43 2.90 22.39
CA LYS A 110 0.76 4.32 22.62
C LYS A 110 1.29 5.07 21.40
N SER A 111 1.81 4.36 20.41
CA SER A 111 2.36 4.95 19.19
C SER A 111 2.23 4.00 18.02
N ALA A 112 1.70 4.50 16.92
CA ALA A 112 1.66 3.79 15.66
C ALA A 112 1.75 4.77 14.48
N THR A 113 2.14 4.27 13.32
CA THR A 113 2.28 5.11 12.13
C THR A 113 1.67 4.42 10.92
N VAL A 114 0.83 5.14 10.19
CA VAL A 114 0.39 4.77 8.84
C VAL A 114 1.14 5.64 7.83
N LEU A 115 1.78 5.01 6.86
CA LEU A 115 2.39 5.67 5.73
C LEU A 115 1.70 5.21 4.43
N ASN A 116 1.10 6.13 3.72
CA ASN A 116 0.41 5.88 2.45
C ASN A 116 1.27 6.34 1.27
N ILE A 117 1.34 5.53 0.22
CA ILE A 117 1.95 5.94 -1.04
C ILE A 117 0.87 6.53 -1.94
N VAL A 118 0.96 7.82 -2.19
CA VAL A 118 0.11 8.54 -3.15
C VAL A 118 0.93 8.95 -4.38
N THR A 119 0.43 9.88 -5.16
CA THR A 119 1.10 10.42 -6.35
C THR A 119 0.78 11.90 -6.48
N THR A 120 1.58 12.65 -7.22
CA THR A 120 1.35 14.08 -7.42
C THR A 120 0.00 14.35 -8.09
N TYR A 121 -0.44 13.52 -9.00
CA TYR A 121 -1.74 13.67 -9.65
C TYR A 121 -2.96 13.39 -8.73
N ALA A 122 -2.74 13.03 -7.47
CA ALA A 122 -3.81 12.97 -6.46
C ALA A 122 -4.44 14.36 -6.18
N TRP A 123 -3.74 15.46 -6.50
CA TRP A 123 -4.25 16.83 -6.37
C TRP A 123 -4.18 17.64 -7.67
N THR A 124 -3.32 17.27 -8.62
CA THR A 124 -3.23 17.97 -9.91
C THR A 124 -4.13 17.37 -10.99
N GLY A 125 -4.54 16.10 -10.82
CA GLY A 125 -5.08 15.30 -11.91
C GLY A 125 -4.00 14.90 -12.93
N SER A 126 -4.33 13.96 -13.80
CA SER A 126 -3.50 13.57 -14.96
C SER A 126 -4.36 12.85 -15.99
N ALA A 127 -4.10 13.12 -17.27
CA ALA A 127 -4.74 12.41 -18.37
C ALA A 127 -4.35 10.92 -18.38
N TYR A 128 -5.23 10.09 -18.89
CA TYR A 128 -5.05 8.66 -19.14
C TYR A 128 -4.84 7.76 -17.90
N VAL A 129 -4.84 8.32 -16.69
CA VAL A 129 -4.70 7.58 -15.42
C VAL A 129 -5.83 7.94 -14.43
N VAL A 130 -7.00 8.30 -14.94
CA VAL A 130 -8.13 8.80 -14.15
C VAL A 130 -8.52 7.88 -12.99
N PRO A 131 -8.61 6.53 -13.13
CA PRO A 131 -8.93 5.65 -12.00
C PRO A 131 -7.89 5.75 -10.87
N SER A 132 -6.61 5.79 -11.21
CA SER A 132 -5.53 5.92 -10.24
C SER A 132 -5.51 7.30 -9.58
N ALA A 133 -5.72 8.38 -10.35
CA ALA A 133 -5.82 9.74 -9.80
C ALA A 133 -6.98 9.84 -8.79
N THR A 134 -8.15 9.32 -9.15
CA THR A 134 -9.32 9.26 -8.26
C THR A 134 -9.04 8.46 -6.99
N ALA A 135 -8.47 7.26 -7.12
CA ALA A 135 -8.15 6.43 -5.98
C ALA A 135 -7.11 7.09 -5.04
N LYS A 136 -6.04 7.65 -5.60
CA LYS A 136 -4.98 8.32 -4.84
C LYS A 136 -5.44 9.62 -4.20
N ALA A 137 -6.36 10.35 -4.82
CA ALA A 137 -7.04 11.51 -4.21
C ALA A 137 -7.86 11.08 -2.98
N GLY A 138 -8.59 9.95 -3.08
CA GLY A 138 -9.31 9.37 -1.95
C GLY A 138 -8.37 8.93 -0.82
N VAL A 139 -7.24 8.28 -1.14
CA VAL A 139 -6.22 7.92 -0.14
C VAL A 139 -5.63 9.16 0.53
N LEU A 140 -5.37 10.24 -0.21
CA LEU A 140 -4.87 11.49 0.35
C LEU A 140 -5.89 12.14 1.29
N ALA A 141 -7.16 12.17 0.91
CA ALA A 141 -8.25 12.68 1.75
C ALA A 141 -8.36 11.87 3.04
N MET A 142 -8.36 10.53 2.96
CA MET A 142 -8.37 9.62 4.11
C MET A 142 -7.16 9.85 5.01
N THR A 143 -5.95 10.01 4.45
CA THR A 143 -4.73 10.31 5.20
C THR A 143 -4.88 11.56 6.06
N ARG A 144 -5.37 12.65 5.48
CA ARG A 144 -5.57 13.92 6.18
C ARG A 144 -6.64 13.83 7.27
N SER A 145 -7.75 13.17 6.97
CA SER A 145 -8.86 12.99 7.94
C SER A 145 -8.40 12.17 9.14
N LEU A 146 -7.75 11.03 8.90
CA LEU A 146 -7.27 10.15 9.98
C LEU A 146 -6.11 10.76 10.75
N ALA A 147 -5.29 11.61 10.14
CA ALA A 147 -4.24 12.34 10.86
C ALA A 147 -4.81 13.24 11.98
N VAL A 148 -6.00 13.81 11.77
CA VAL A 148 -6.71 14.60 12.78
C VAL A 148 -7.48 13.70 13.74
N GLU A 149 -8.27 12.76 13.23
CA GLU A 149 -9.16 11.92 14.03
C GLU A 149 -8.39 10.99 14.98
N TRP A 150 -7.29 10.38 14.51
CA TRP A 150 -6.54 9.38 15.27
C TRP A 150 -5.35 9.94 16.06
N ALA A 151 -5.10 11.24 15.99
CA ALA A 151 -4.06 11.91 16.77
C ALA A 151 -4.22 11.68 18.28
N THR A 152 -5.47 11.66 18.77
CA THR A 152 -5.78 11.44 20.19
C THR A 152 -5.43 10.04 20.68
N TYR A 153 -5.28 9.08 19.77
CA TYR A 153 -4.82 7.71 20.07
C TYR A 153 -3.30 7.54 19.90
N GLY A 154 -2.57 8.60 19.54
CA GLY A 154 -1.13 8.51 19.27
C GLY A 154 -0.79 7.88 17.90
N ILE A 155 -1.76 7.77 17.00
CA ILE A 155 -1.56 7.23 15.66
C ILE A 155 -1.28 8.37 14.68
N ARG A 156 -0.12 8.33 14.03
CA ARG A 156 0.26 9.30 13.00
C ARG A 156 -0.03 8.73 11.62
N THR A 157 -0.71 9.51 10.80
CA THR A 157 -1.04 9.11 9.41
C THR A 157 -0.43 10.11 8.45
N ASN A 158 0.46 9.64 7.57
CA ASN A 158 1.18 10.45 6.60
C ASN A 158 1.11 9.83 5.20
N ALA A 159 1.45 10.62 4.19
CA ALA A 159 1.59 10.14 2.83
C ALA A 159 2.84 10.72 2.17
N ILE A 160 3.46 9.94 1.29
CA ILE A 160 4.47 10.41 0.35
C ILE A 160 3.95 10.29 -1.07
N ALA A 161 4.28 11.31 -1.88
CA ALA A 161 3.96 11.35 -3.30
C ALA A 161 5.26 11.32 -4.10
N PRO A 162 5.82 10.13 -4.36
CA PRO A 162 6.99 10.03 -5.20
C PRO A 162 6.65 10.49 -6.62
N GLY A 163 7.63 11.09 -7.29
CA GLY A 163 7.57 11.33 -8.72
C GLY A 163 7.68 10.01 -9.51
N PRO A 164 7.96 10.08 -10.83
CA PRO A 164 8.25 8.90 -11.63
C PRO A 164 9.44 8.14 -11.02
N PHE A 165 9.19 6.89 -10.63
CA PHE A 165 10.22 6.03 -10.05
C PHE A 165 10.46 4.85 -11.00
N PRO A 166 11.64 4.72 -11.60
CA PRO A 166 11.92 3.75 -12.63
C PRO A 166 12.04 2.34 -12.03
N THR A 167 10.91 1.66 -11.87
CA THR A 167 10.90 0.22 -11.61
C THR A 167 10.49 -0.51 -12.89
N LYS A 168 11.03 -1.70 -13.11
CA LYS A 168 10.67 -2.55 -14.27
C LYS A 168 9.14 -2.67 -14.42
N GLY A 169 8.42 -2.96 -13.35
CA GLY A 169 6.96 -3.10 -13.39
C GLY A 169 6.18 -1.80 -13.60
N ALA A 170 6.74 -0.63 -13.27
CA ALA A 170 6.13 0.65 -13.56
C ALA A 170 6.39 1.08 -15.01
N TRP A 171 7.64 0.96 -15.48
CA TRP A 171 8.01 1.34 -16.84
C TRP A 171 7.31 0.49 -17.90
N ASP A 172 7.24 -0.83 -17.74
CA ASP A 172 6.55 -1.72 -18.66
C ASP A 172 5.05 -1.40 -18.83
N ARG A 173 4.43 -0.75 -17.84
CA ARG A 173 2.99 -0.42 -17.84
C ARG A 173 2.70 1.03 -18.21
N LEU A 174 3.60 1.95 -17.84
CA LEU A 174 3.35 3.39 -17.96
C LEU A 174 4.06 3.99 -19.18
N LEU A 175 5.08 3.34 -19.69
CA LEU A 175 5.84 3.77 -20.87
C LEU A 175 6.13 2.55 -21.77
N PRO A 176 5.11 1.96 -22.39
CA PRO A 176 5.32 0.81 -23.27
C PRO A 176 6.06 1.23 -24.53
N GLY A 177 7.17 0.53 -24.85
CA GLY A 177 7.92 0.69 -26.08
C GLY A 177 8.83 1.91 -26.13
N ASP A 178 9.07 2.43 -27.31
CA ASP A 178 10.08 3.47 -27.65
C ASP A 178 9.89 4.84 -26.96
N LEU A 179 8.88 5.01 -26.13
CA LEU A 179 8.63 6.24 -25.35
C LEU A 179 9.53 6.33 -24.10
N ALA A 180 10.15 5.24 -23.69
CA ALA A 180 11.06 5.23 -22.54
C ALA A 180 12.46 5.81 -22.89
N GLU A 181 12.80 5.93 -24.18
CA GLU A 181 14.10 6.40 -24.67
C GLU A 181 14.10 7.88 -25.12
N LYS A 182 12.96 8.56 -25.04
CA LYS A 182 12.82 9.99 -25.36
C LYS A 182 12.56 10.82 -24.10
#